data_edb063679ab3928c9c370209132deb9a
#
_entry.id   edb063679ab3928c9c370209132deb9a
#
_cell.length_a   1.000
_cell.length_b   1.000
_cell.length_c   1.000
_cell.angle_alpha   90.00
_cell.angle_beta   90.00
_cell.angle_gamma   90.00
#
_symmetry.space_group_name_H-M   'P 1'
#
loop_
_entity.id
_entity.type
_entity.pdbx_description
1 polymer ?
#
loop_
_entity_poly.entity_id
_entity_poly.type
_entity_poly.pdbx_seq_one_letter_code
_entity_poly.pdbx_strand_id
1 'polypeptide(L)'
;MSEFDPRSTTDRKDNELDGIIRPQQLDDFTGQKEIVSNLEIYIKAAKMRGEALDHTLFHGPPGLGKTTLAHIIANEMGVNMKVTSGPVLDKPGDLAGLLTSLEKGDVLFIDEIHRLSPEVEEYLYSAMEDYVIDIMIDKGPGARSVRISLNPFTLIGATTRSGLLTAPLRDRFGINCALEYYDTEDLRKIVIRSATILNIEIDNDAALEIALRSRGTARIANALLKRVRDFAQVLGDGRIDVDIARFALNKLKIDKRGLDSIDHKILRTLITTFKGGPVGVGTLATSISEDAGTLEEVYEPFLIKEGFLIRTQRGRVATDLAYQHLGMESCLPQRKYNPDDNGTLF
;
A
#
# COMPACT_ATOMS: atom_id res chain seq x y z
N MET A 1 17.69 20.83 7.78
CA MET A 1 16.72 19.96 8.47
C MET A 1 16.01 19.18 7.37
N SER A 2 16.16 17.86 7.36
CA SER A 2 15.43 17.02 6.41
C SER A 2 13.92 17.17 6.68
N GLU A 3 13.16 17.43 5.64
CA GLU A 3 11.71 17.55 5.71
C GLU A 3 11.14 16.17 6.09
N PHE A 4 10.21 16.12 7.06
CA PHE A 4 9.58 14.88 7.48
C PHE A 4 8.69 14.34 6.35
N ASP A 5 9.00 13.15 5.85
CA ASP A 5 8.13 12.40 4.95
C ASP A 5 7.49 11.23 5.75
N PRO A 6 6.17 11.30 6.02
CA PRO A 6 5.49 10.25 6.77
C PRO A 6 5.44 8.89 6.06
N ARG A 7 5.91 8.82 4.82
CA ARG A 7 5.94 7.62 3.97
C ARG A 7 7.31 6.93 3.96
N SER A 8 8.37 7.64 4.41
CA SER A 8 9.71 7.06 4.48
C SER A 8 9.86 6.18 5.73
N THR A 9 10.28 4.93 5.53
CA THR A 9 10.57 3.96 6.61
C THR A 9 12.07 3.72 6.71
N THR A 10 12.85 4.76 6.97
CA THR A 10 14.32 4.69 6.86
C THR A 10 15.04 4.36 8.16
N ASP A 11 14.41 4.42 9.34
CA ASP A 11 15.07 4.13 10.61
C ASP A 11 14.80 2.71 11.11
N ARG A 12 15.87 1.95 11.51
CA ARG A 12 15.76 0.61 12.11
C ARG A 12 14.82 0.59 13.32
N LYS A 13 14.86 1.62 14.17
CA LYS A 13 13.98 1.74 15.35
C LYS A 13 12.51 1.93 14.97
N ASP A 14 12.22 2.64 13.89
CA ASP A 14 10.86 2.80 13.40
C ASP A 14 10.30 1.47 12.85
N ASN A 15 11.15 0.64 12.23
CA ASN A 15 10.77 -0.70 11.78
C ASN A 15 10.47 -1.67 12.93
N GLU A 16 11.22 -1.60 14.05
CA GLU A 16 10.96 -2.39 15.26
C GLU A 16 9.62 -1.98 15.89
N LEU A 17 9.36 -0.69 16.01
CA LEU A 17 8.07 -0.19 16.51
C LEU A 17 6.90 -0.57 15.60
N ASP A 18 7.09 -0.51 14.28
CA ASP A 18 6.08 -0.96 13.32
C ASP A 18 5.77 -2.45 13.46
N GLY A 19 6.77 -3.27 13.80
CA GLY A 19 6.58 -4.69 14.13
C GLY A 19 5.70 -4.89 15.37
N ILE A 20 5.92 -4.10 16.42
CA ILE A 20 5.18 -4.19 17.69
C ILE A 20 3.70 -3.80 17.54
N ILE A 21 3.41 -2.73 16.82
CA ILE A 21 2.03 -2.24 16.62
C ILE A 21 1.24 -3.04 15.57
N ARG A 22 1.93 -3.90 14.80
CA ARG A 22 1.28 -4.69 13.76
C ARG A 22 0.32 -5.71 14.38
N PRO A 23 -0.94 -5.78 13.92
CA PRO A 23 -1.88 -6.85 14.32
C PRO A 23 -1.30 -8.24 14.04
N GLN A 24 -1.53 -9.17 14.96
CA GLN A 24 -1.05 -10.56 14.85
C GLN A 24 -2.18 -11.56 14.57
N GLN A 25 -3.44 -11.17 14.81
CA GLN A 25 -4.64 -11.99 14.63
C GLN A 25 -5.69 -11.22 13.84
N LEU A 26 -6.65 -11.92 13.24
CA LEU A 26 -7.76 -11.28 12.49
C LEU A 26 -8.61 -10.38 13.37
N ASP A 27 -8.87 -10.76 14.62
CA ASP A 27 -9.64 -9.98 15.58
C ASP A 27 -9.01 -8.61 15.91
N ASP A 28 -7.69 -8.51 15.81
CA ASP A 28 -6.94 -7.27 16.02
C ASP A 28 -6.93 -6.36 14.80
N PHE A 29 -7.32 -6.88 13.63
CA PHE A 29 -7.24 -6.15 12.38
C PHE A 29 -8.45 -5.24 12.18
N THR A 30 -8.23 -3.94 12.18
CA THR A 30 -9.30 -2.95 12.03
C THR A 30 -9.54 -2.62 10.56
N GLY A 31 -10.80 -2.50 10.15
CA GLY A 31 -11.21 -2.18 8.77
C GLY A 31 -11.23 -3.40 7.84
N GLN A 32 -11.41 -3.19 6.54
CA GLN A 32 -11.49 -4.25 5.51
C GLN A 32 -12.46 -5.40 5.89
N LYS A 33 -13.59 -5.09 6.50
CA LYS A 33 -14.50 -6.04 7.19
C LYS A 33 -14.89 -7.24 6.33
N GLU A 34 -15.20 -7.00 5.05
CA GLU A 34 -15.61 -8.08 4.15
C GLU A 34 -14.43 -9.04 3.87
N ILE A 35 -13.25 -8.50 3.62
CA ILE A 35 -12.02 -9.28 3.39
C ILE A 35 -11.68 -10.11 4.63
N VAL A 36 -11.70 -9.50 5.81
CA VAL A 36 -11.41 -10.17 7.10
C VAL A 36 -12.40 -11.30 7.35
N SER A 37 -13.70 -11.05 7.20
CA SER A 37 -14.74 -12.07 7.39
C SER A 37 -14.59 -13.25 6.42
N ASN A 38 -14.26 -12.98 5.16
CA ASN A 38 -14.05 -14.03 4.17
C ASN A 38 -12.78 -14.84 4.49
N LEU A 39 -11.68 -14.17 4.84
CA LEU A 39 -10.42 -14.82 5.21
C LEU A 39 -10.60 -15.73 6.44
N GLU A 40 -11.38 -15.31 7.44
CA GLU A 40 -11.71 -16.12 8.62
C GLU A 40 -12.37 -17.45 8.22
N ILE A 41 -13.35 -17.39 7.29
CA ILE A 41 -14.02 -18.58 6.77
C ILE A 41 -13.05 -19.49 6.01
N TYR A 42 -12.25 -18.93 5.11
CA TYR A 42 -11.30 -19.70 4.28
C TYR A 42 -10.22 -20.37 5.13
N ILE A 43 -9.63 -19.65 6.08
CA ILE A 43 -8.63 -20.17 7.01
C ILE A 43 -9.22 -21.31 7.84
N LYS A 44 -10.42 -21.11 8.40
CA LYS A 44 -11.11 -22.14 9.20
C LYS A 44 -11.41 -23.39 8.37
N ALA A 45 -11.85 -23.23 7.13
CA ALA A 45 -12.13 -24.33 6.23
C ALA A 45 -10.84 -25.11 5.85
N ALA A 46 -9.75 -24.42 5.53
CA ALA A 46 -8.46 -25.04 5.22
C ALA A 46 -7.92 -25.83 6.44
N LYS A 47 -8.01 -25.26 7.65
CA LYS A 47 -7.63 -25.95 8.90
C LYS A 47 -8.46 -27.20 9.14
N MET A 48 -9.78 -27.16 8.90
CA MET A 48 -10.66 -28.33 9.06
C MET A 48 -10.30 -29.48 8.10
N ARG A 49 -9.83 -29.17 6.90
CA ARG A 49 -9.39 -30.16 5.91
C ARG A 49 -7.95 -30.62 6.09
N GLY A 50 -7.14 -29.90 6.90
CA GLY A 50 -5.69 -30.15 7.06
C GLY A 50 -4.89 -29.83 5.81
N GLU A 51 -5.35 -28.84 5.02
CA GLU A 51 -4.78 -28.40 3.76
C GLU A 51 -4.10 -27.03 3.90
N ALA A 52 -3.19 -26.70 2.99
CA ALA A 52 -2.71 -25.33 2.82
C ALA A 52 -3.89 -24.42 2.38
N LEU A 53 -3.84 -23.14 2.74
CA LEU A 53 -4.79 -22.15 2.24
C LEU A 53 -4.57 -21.95 0.73
N ASP A 54 -5.64 -21.69 0.00
CA ASP A 54 -5.52 -21.32 -1.41
C ASP A 54 -4.61 -20.12 -1.62
N HIS A 55 -3.91 -20.09 -2.74
CA HIS A 55 -3.04 -18.96 -3.09
C HIS A 55 -3.84 -17.67 -3.09
N THR A 56 -3.29 -16.64 -2.43
CA THR A 56 -4.00 -15.40 -2.13
C THR A 56 -3.30 -14.19 -2.73
N LEU A 57 -4.03 -13.33 -3.41
CA LEU A 57 -3.53 -12.07 -3.97
C LEU A 57 -4.13 -10.88 -3.20
N PHE A 58 -3.27 -10.08 -2.60
CA PHE A 58 -3.65 -8.77 -2.04
C PHE A 58 -3.25 -7.65 -2.99
N HIS A 59 -4.21 -6.83 -3.40
CA HIS A 59 -3.91 -5.67 -4.24
C HIS A 59 -4.58 -4.39 -3.71
N GLY A 60 -4.01 -3.26 -4.05
CA GLY A 60 -4.50 -1.95 -3.63
C GLY A 60 -3.36 -1.00 -3.23
N PRO A 61 -3.68 0.26 -2.92
CA PRO A 61 -2.70 1.29 -2.55
C PRO A 61 -1.71 0.86 -1.47
N PRO A 62 -0.53 1.49 -1.36
CA PRO A 62 0.43 1.19 -0.31
C PRO A 62 -0.10 1.60 1.08
N GLY A 63 0.36 0.90 2.12
CA GLY A 63 0.05 1.26 3.52
C GLY A 63 -1.31 0.79 4.04
N LEU A 64 -2.02 -0.09 3.32
CA LEU A 64 -3.34 -0.61 3.68
C LEU A 64 -3.31 -1.91 4.49
N GLY A 65 -2.13 -2.51 4.73
CA GLY A 65 -2.00 -3.71 5.56
C GLY A 65 -1.85 -5.03 4.79
N LYS A 66 -1.51 -5.03 3.49
CA LYS A 66 -1.28 -6.25 2.70
C LYS A 66 -0.30 -7.22 3.37
N THR A 67 0.88 -6.73 3.73
CA THR A 67 1.90 -7.52 4.45
C THR A 67 1.42 -7.96 5.84
N THR A 68 0.63 -7.13 6.50
CA THR A 68 0.05 -7.45 7.82
C THR A 68 -0.93 -8.61 7.71
N LEU A 69 -1.84 -8.60 6.73
CA LEU A 69 -2.77 -9.70 6.49
C LEU A 69 -2.05 -11.00 6.14
N ALA A 70 -0.94 -10.94 5.39
CA ALA A 70 -0.12 -12.11 5.10
C ALA A 70 0.47 -12.73 6.39
N HIS A 71 1.00 -11.90 7.30
CA HIS A 71 1.46 -12.36 8.61
C HIS A 71 0.32 -12.98 9.44
N ILE A 72 -0.83 -12.32 9.47
CA ILE A 72 -2.00 -12.83 10.20
C ILE A 72 -2.42 -14.19 9.64
N ILE A 73 -2.49 -14.37 8.32
CA ILE A 73 -2.82 -15.66 7.71
C ILE A 73 -1.85 -16.76 8.17
N ALA A 74 -0.54 -16.49 8.14
CA ALA A 74 0.46 -17.47 8.59
C ALA A 74 0.29 -17.82 10.08
N ASN A 75 0.08 -16.81 10.92
CA ASN A 75 -0.17 -16.99 12.35
C ASN A 75 -1.46 -17.79 12.61
N GLU A 76 -2.54 -17.43 11.95
CA GLU A 76 -3.84 -18.11 12.08
C GLU A 76 -3.75 -19.56 11.57
N MET A 77 -3.04 -19.82 10.48
CA MET A 77 -2.79 -21.17 9.99
C MET A 77 -1.82 -21.98 10.89
N GLY A 78 -1.04 -21.30 11.74
CA GLY A 78 -0.04 -21.92 12.60
C GLY A 78 1.19 -22.44 11.85
N VAL A 79 1.60 -21.74 10.78
CA VAL A 79 2.69 -22.12 9.89
C VAL A 79 3.75 -21.01 9.81
N ASN A 80 4.94 -21.35 9.28
CA ASN A 80 5.98 -20.36 9.06
C ASN A 80 5.69 -19.51 7.80
N MET A 81 6.20 -18.28 7.80
CA MET A 81 6.15 -17.42 6.63
C MET A 81 7.55 -17.03 6.18
N LYS A 82 7.84 -17.24 4.88
CA LYS A 82 9.01 -16.68 4.22
C LYS A 82 8.60 -15.44 3.43
N VAL A 83 9.38 -14.38 3.60
CA VAL A 83 9.11 -13.07 3.00
C VAL A 83 10.17 -12.77 1.96
N THR A 84 9.73 -12.37 0.77
CA THR A 84 10.58 -11.85 -0.30
C THR A 84 9.83 -10.76 -1.08
N SER A 85 10.45 -10.25 -2.12
CA SER A 85 9.80 -9.28 -3.02
C SER A 85 10.16 -9.55 -4.48
N GLY A 86 9.30 -9.09 -5.40
CA GLY A 86 9.52 -9.27 -6.84
C GLY A 86 10.91 -8.81 -7.27
N PRO A 87 11.39 -7.61 -6.91
CA PRO A 87 12.72 -7.14 -7.29
C PRO A 87 13.91 -7.95 -6.75
N VAL A 88 13.73 -8.74 -5.70
CA VAL A 88 14.79 -9.58 -5.11
C VAL A 88 14.90 -10.91 -5.83
N LEU A 89 13.81 -11.39 -6.42
CA LEU A 89 13.75 -12.63 -7.18
C LEU A 89 14.18 -12.38 -8.63
N ASP A 90 15.48 -12.26 -8.85
CA ASP A 90 16.03 -11.90 -10.16
C ASP A 90 16.14 -13.11 -11.10
N LYS A 91 16.34 -14.30 -10.54
CA LYS A 91 16.58 -15.53 -11.30
C LYS A 91 15.69 -16.68 -10.81
N PRO A 92 15.32 -17.63 -11.71
CA PRO A 92 14.57 -18.82 -11.32
C PRO A 92 15.20 -19.62 -10.17
N GLY A 93 16.53 -19.66 -10.07
CA GLY A 93 17.25 -20.34 -9.00
C GLY A 93 16.99 -19.74 -7.61
N ASP A 94 16.79 -18.43 -7.51
CA ASP A 94 16.47 -17.76 -6.24
C ASP A 94 15.10 -18.20 -5.74
N LEU A 95 14.12 -18.26 -6.64
CA LEU A 95 12.77 -18.74 -6.34
C LEU A 95 12.79 -20.24 -5.98
N ALA A 96 13.53 -21.07 -6.74
CA ALA A 96 13.65 -22.50 -6.48
C ALA A 96 14.23 -22.78 -5.09
N GLY A 97 15.26 -22.02 -4.68
CA GLY A 97 15.86 -22.14 -3.35
C GLY A 97 14.87 -21.82 -2.23
N LEU A 98 14.00 -20.80 -2.43
CA LEU A 98 12.95 -20.49 -1.47
C LEU A 98 11.88 -21.58 -1.42
N LEU A 99 11.35 -22.02 -2.58
CA LEU A 99 10.27 -23.00 -2.68
C LEU A 99 10.67 -24.36 -2.10
N THR A 100 11.88 -24.85 -2.39
CA THR A 100 12.38 -26.13 -1.88
C THR A 100 12.64 -26.12 -0.37
N SER A 101 12.76 -24.94 0.23
CA SER A 101 12.98 -24.77 1.66
C SER A 101 11.68 -24.55 2.48
N LEU A 102 10.51 -24.62 1.84
CA LEU A 102 9.20 -24.54 2.51
C LEU A 102 8.81 -25.88 3.08
N GLU A 103 8.25 -25.87 4.28
CA GLU A 103 7.60 -27.03 4.87
C GLU A 103 6.13 -27.10 4.45
N LYS A 104 5.49 -28.23 4.76
CA LYS A 104 4.07 -28.43 4.41
C LYS A 104 3.18 -27.37 5.08
N GLY A 105 2.46 -26.64 4.26
CA GLY A 105 1.52 -25.60 4.69
C GLY A 105 2.14 -24.21 4.87
N ASP A 106 3.47 -24.08 4.78
CA ASP A 106 4.15 -22.79 4.91
C ASP A 106 3.63 -21.73 3.93
N VAL A 107 3.77 -20.47 4.31
CA VAL A 107 3.42 -19.31 3.49
C VAL A 107 4.68 -18.74 2.82
N LEU A 108 4.64 -18.58 1.52
CA LEU A 108 5.58 -17.73 0.78
C LEU A 108 4.90 -16.39 0.47
N PHE A 109 5.40 -15.30 1.04
CA PHE A 109 4.92 -13.95 0.74
C PHE A 109 5.86 -13.25 -0.22
N ILE A 110 5.31 -12.78 -1.36
CA ILE A 110 6.04 -12.00 -2.36
C ILE A 110 5.43 -10.61 -2.44
N ASP A 111 6.14 -9.60 -1.91
CA ASP A 111 5.74 -8.19 -2.06
C ASP A 111 6.09 -7.69 -3.46
N GLU A 112 5.31 -6.73 -3.97
CA GLU A 112 5.44 -6.18 -5.34
C GLU A 112 5.59 -7.28 -6.42
N ILE A 113 4.74 -8.30 -6.33
CA ILE A 113 4.80 -9.49 -7.18
C ILE A 113 4.71 -9.15 -8.69
N HIS A 114 4.12 -8.01 -9.06
CA HIS A 114 4.07 -7.53 -10.45
C HIS A 114 5.45 -7.16 -11.04
N ARG A 115 6.50 -7.15 -10.21
CA ARG A 115 7.88 -6.85 -10.62
C ARG A 115 8.73 -8.09 -10.85
N LEU A 116 8.13 -9.27 -10.80
CA LEU A 116 8.80 -10.51 -11.18
C LEU A 116 9.20 -10.48 -12.67
N SER A 117 10.35 -11.05 -12.98
CA SER A 117 10.73 -11.29 -14.38
C SER A 117 9.83 -12.37 -14.99
N PRO A 118 9.57 -12.35 -16.32
CA PRO A 118 8.78 -13.39 -16.98
C PRO A 118 9.32 -14.81 -16.74
N GLU A 119 10.65 -14.97 -16.69
CA GLU A 119 11.26 -16.26 -16.42
C GLU A 119 10.91 -16.79 -15.02
N VAL A 120 10.98 -15.95 -13.99
CA VAL A 120 10.62 -16.31 -12.61
C VAL A 120 9.12 -16.59 -12.50
N GLU A 121 8.30 -15.82 -13.21
CA GLU A 121 6.85 -15.99 -13.23
C GLU A 121 6.43 -17.35 -13.79
N GLU A 122 7.09 -17.84 -14.88
CA GLU A 122 6.83 -19.16 -15.46
C GLU A 122 7.10 -20.30 -14.47
N TYR A 123 8.13 -20.20 -13.63
CA TYR A 123 8.40 -21.19 -12.58
C TYR A 123 7.31 -21.20 -11.50
N LEU A 124 6.73 -20.05 -11.20
CA LEU A 124 5.60 -19.97 -10.26
C LEU A 124 4.37 -20.71 -10.75
N TYR A 125 4.09 -20.73 -12.06
CA TYR A 125 2.88 -21.39 -12.57
C TYR A 125 2.84 -22.87 -12.18
N SER A 126 3.90 -23.63 -12.48
CA SER A 126 3.98 -25.06 -12.13
C SER A 126 4.05 -25.28 -10.61
N ALA A 127 4.72 -24.38 -9.90
CA ALA A 127 4.80 -24.44 -8.45
C ALA A 127 3.43 -24.24 -7.77
N MET A 128 2.58 -23.35 -8.31
CA MET A 128 1.25 -23.07 -7.78
C MET A 128 0.23 -24.16 -8.13
N GLU A 129 0.29 -24.71 -9.35
CA GLU A 129 -0.70 -25.68 -9.81
C GLU A 129 -0.40 -27.10 -9.34
N ASP A 130 0.85 -27.54 -9.56
CA ASP A 130 1.25 -28.94 -9.43
C ASP A 130 2.20 -29.21 -8.24
N TYR A 131 2.62 -28.17 -7.54
CA TYR A 131 3.67 -28.24 -6.51
C TYR A 131 4.95 -28.89 -7.04
N VAL A 132 5.36 -28.51 -8.24
CA VAL A 132 6.60 -28.96 -8.87
C VAL A 132 7.34 -27.80 -9.51
N ILE A 133 8.66 -27.92 -9.59
CA ILE A 133 9.50 -27.03 -10.40
C ILE A 133 10.42 -27.85 -11.29
N ASP A 134 10.57 -27.43 -12.53
CA ASP A 134 11.50 -28.02 -13.49
C ASP A 134 12.74 -27.14 -13.63
N ILE A 135 13.87 -27.56 -13.07
CA ILE A 135 15.13 -26.80 -13.10
C ILE A 135 15.99 -27.27 -14.26
N MET A 136 16.36 -26.34 -15.14
CA MET A 136 17.30 -26.63 -16.23
C MET A 136 18.74 -26.65 -15.69
N ILE A 137 19.43 -27.80 -15.81
CA ILE A 137 20.81 -27.97 -15.35
C ILE A 137 21.79 -27.45 -16.39
N ASP A 138 21.52 -27.65 -17.67
CA ASP A 138 22.39 -27.29 -18.78
C ASP A 138 21.71 -26.37 -19.78
N LYS A 139 22.51 -25.60 -20.51
CA LYS A 139 22.05 -24.76 -21.64
C LYS A 139 22.52 -25.38 -22.96
N GLY A 140 21.63 -25.58 -23.91
CA GLY A 140 21.95 -26.03 -25.27
C GLY A 140 21.11 -27.23 -25.76
N PRO A 141 21.43 -27.80 -26.95
CA PRO A 141 20.62 -28.84 -27.58
C PRO A 141 20.51 -30.18 -26.82
N GLY A 142 21.22 -30.35 -25.72
CA GLY A 142 21.16 -31.51 -24.85
C GLY A 142 20.79 -31.17 -23.41
N ALA A 143 20.16 -30.01 -23.19
CA ALA A 143 19.76 -29.53 -21.87
C ALA A 143 18.90 -30.56 -21.12
N ARG A 144 19.26 -30.82 -19.87
CA ARG A 144 18.53 -31.71 -18.96
C ARG A 144 17.77 -30.87 -17.96
N SER A 145 16.51 -31.22 -17.72
CA SER A 145 15.73 -30.68 -16.62
C SER A 145 15.63 -31.68 -15.48
N VAL A 146 15.65 -31.22 -14.27
CA VAL A 146 15.33 -31.98 -13.07
C VAL A 146 14.04 -31.47 -12.50
N ARG A 147 13.06 -32.36 -12.38
CA ARG A 147 11.78 -32.08 -11.72
C ARG A 147 11.93 -32.28 -10.22
N ILE A 148 11.62 -31.25 -9.46
CA ILE A 148 11.64 -31.26 -7.99
C ILE A 148 10.20 -31.11 -7.50
N SER A 149 9.74 -32.06 -6.67
CA SER A 149 8.46 -31.95 -5.98
C SER A 149 8.58 -31.03 -4.79
N LEU A 150 7.60 -30.18 -4.60
CA LEU A 150 7.49 -29.23 -3.50
C LEU A 150 6.47 -29.73 -2.46
N ASN A 151 6.63 -29.31 -1.23
CA ASN A 151 5.57 -29.45 -0.25
C ASN A 151 4.41 -28.50 -0.62
N PRO A 152 3.14 -28.93 -0.41
CA PRO A 152 2.02 -28.00 -0.54
C PRO A 152 2.22 -26.76 0.34
N PHE A 153 2.10 -25.58 -0.25
CA PHE A 153 2.34 -24.28 0.38
C PHE A 153 1.28 -23.27 -0.05
N THR A 154 1.19 -22.17 0.65
CA THR A 154 0.36 -21.02 0.26
C THR A 154 1.24 -19.91 -0.30
N LEU A 155 1.03 -19.50 -1.55
CA LEU A 155 1.60 -18.27 -2.07
C LEU A 155 0.69 -17.11 -1.73
N ILE A 156 1.24 -16.07 -1.09
CA ILE A 156 0.56 -14.79 -0.91
C ILE A 156 1.30 -13.74 -1.72
N GLY A 157 0.67 -13.25 -2.79
CA GLY A 157 1.18 -12.14 -3.59
C GLY A 157 0.62 -10.81 -3.09
N ALA A 158 1.46 -9.77 -3.05
CA ALA A 158 1.01 -8.41 -2.80
C ALA A 158 1.43 -7.50 -3.96
N THR A 159 0.54 -6.58 -4.37
CA THR A 159 0.84 -5.61 -5.42
C THR A 159 0.10 -4.30 -5.22
N THR A 160 0.75 -3.20 -5.60
CA THR A 160 0.10 -1.89 -5.74
C THR A 160 -0.48 -1.67 -7.13
N ARG A 161 -0.10 -2.51 -8.12
CA ARG A 161 -0.44 -2.39 -9.54
C ARG A 161 -0.98 -3.70 -10.11
N SER A 162 -2.20 -4.08 -9.74
CA SER A 162 -2.82 -5.33 -10.20
C SER A 162 -2.94 -5.45 -11.71
N GLY A 163 -3.07 -4.31 -12.41
CA GLY A 163 -3.12 -4.28 -13.88
C GLY A 163 -1.81 -4.63 -14.58
N LEU A 164 -0.67 -4.70 -13.87
CA LEU A 164 0.62 -5.12 -14.41
C LEU A 164 0.87 -6.64 -14.26
N LEU A 165 0.04 -7.34 -13.47
CA LEU A 165 0.10 -8.79 -13.38
C LEU A 165 -0.36 -9.41 -14.68
N THR A 166 0.35 -10.44 -15.15
CA THR A 166 -0.10 -11.24 -16.29
C THR A 166 -1.40 -11.96 -15.95
N ALA A 167 -2.26 -12.17 -16.96
CA ALA A 167 -3.49 -12.89 -16.74
C ALA A 167 -3.23 -14.33 -16.23
N PRO A 168 -2.26 -15.10 -16.76
CA PRO A 168 -1.95 -16.42 -16.25
C PRO A 168 -1.58 -16.47 -14.78
N LEU A 169 -0.78 -15.51 -14.27
CA LEU A 169 -0.45 -15.47 -12.86
C LEU A 169 -1.65 -15.10 -11.99
N ARG A 170 -2.41 -14.11 -12.42
CA ARG A 170 -3.58 -13.66 -11.66
C ARG A 170 -4.65 -14.74 -11.52
N ASP A 171 -4.89 -15.53 -12.58
CA ASP A 171 -5.93 -16.55 -12.60
C ASP A 171 -5.60 -17.77 -11.70
N ARG A 172 -4.35 -17.88 -11.25
CA ARG A 172 -3.89 -18.93 -10.31
C ARG A 172 -4.11 -18.59 -8.84
N PHE A 173 -4.50 -17.36 -8.55
CA PHE A 173 -4.89 -16.98 -7.19
C PHE A 173 -6.37 -17.31 -6.95
N GLY A 174 -6.62 -18.31 -6.11
CA GLY A 174 -7.98 -18.71 -5.72
C GLY A 174 -8.69 -17.66 -4.86
N ILE A 175 -7.91 -16.89 -4.08
CA ILE A 175 -8.40 -15.80 -3.23
C ILE A 175 -7.85 -14.48 -3.73
N ASN A 176 -8.73 -13.53 -4.10
CA ASN A 176 -8.33 -12.22 -4.61
C ASN A 176 -8.99 -11.12 -3.77
N CYS A 177 -8.16 -10.32 -3.08
CA CYS A 177 -8.60 -9.30 -2.13
C CYS A 177 -8.13 -7.90 -2.55
N ALA A 178 -9.10 -7.06 -2.90
CA ALA A 178 -8.88 -5.63 -3.20
C ALA A 178 -8.97 -4.82 -1.91
N LEU A 179 -7.84 -4.35 -1.38
CA LEU A 179 -7.84 -3.50 -0.20
C LEU A 179 -8.16 -2.05 -0.59
N GLU A 180 -9.05 -1.45 0.17
CA GLU A 180 -9.51 -0.08 -0.01
C GLU A 180 -8.94 0.85 1.07
N TYR A 181 -9.00 2.16 0.81
CA TYR A 181 -8.64 3.16 1.81
C TYR A 181 -9.56 3.04 3.02
N TYR A 182 -8.96 3.18 4.20
CA TYR A 182 -9.70 3.20 5.46
C TYR A 182 -10.55 4.47 5.57
N ASP A 183 -11.71 4.34 6.20
CA ASP A 183 -12.45 5.50 6.66
C ASP A 183 -11.78 6.13 7.90
N THR A 184 -12.23 7.33 8.24
CA THR A 184 -11.65 8.09 9.35
C THR A 184 -11.86 7.41 10.70
N GLU A 185 -12.98 6.74 10.88
CA GLU A 185 -13.31 6.08 12.13
C GLU A 185 -12.45 4.83 12.37
N ASP A 186 -12.21 4.04 11.34
CA ASP A 186 -11.31 2.89 11.43
C ASP A 186 -9.85 3.34 11.66
N LEU A 187 -9.42 4.43 11.01
CA LEU A 187 -8.10 5.03 11.29
C LEU A 187 -7.99 5.55 12.72
N ARG A 188 -9.03 6.17 13.27
CA ARG A 188 -9.07 6.60 14.66
C ARG A 188 -8.87 5.43 15.61
N LYS A 189 -9.55 4.31 15.38
CA LYS A 189 -9.38 3.07 16.16
C LYS A 189 -7.96 2.53 16.05
N ILE A 190 -7.37 2.52 14.84
CA ILE A 190 -5.97 2.12 14.62
C ILE A 190 -5.01 3.01 15.42
N VAL A 191 -5.20 4.33 15.40
CA VAL A 191 -4.38 5.28 16.17
C VAL A 191 -4.47 5.01 17.67
N ILE A 192 -5.69 4.85 18.20
CA ILE A 192 -5.92 4.57 19.63
C ILE A 192 -5.28 3.24 20.02
N ARG A 193 -5.49 2.17 19.24
CA ARG A 193 -4.87 0.86 19.49
C ARG A 193 -3.35 0.96 19.48
N SER A 194 -2.78 1.63 18.49
CA SER A 194 -1.32 1.82 18.39
C SER A 194 -0.76 2.64 19.55
N ALA A 195 -1.46 3.69 19.98
CA ALA A 195 -1.11 4.48 21.15
C ALA A 195 -1.11 3.63 22.42
N THR A 196 -2.13 2.81 22.64
CA THR A 196 -2.22 1.88 23.78
C THR A 196 -1.03 0.91 23.81
N ILE A 197 -0.68 0.29 22.67
CA ILE A 197 0.46 -0.64 22.57
C ILE A 197 1.78 0.06 22.86
N LEU A 198 1.92 1.34 22.46
CA LEU A 198 3.12 2.14 22.68
C LEU A 198 3.14 2.83 24.06
N ASN A 199 2.15 2.56 24.93
CA ASN A 199 1.95 3.21 26.23
C ASN A 199 1.90 4.75 26.12
N ILE A 200 1.17 5.25 25.13
CA ILE A 200 0.95 6.67 24.89
C ILE A 200 -0.48 7.01 25.30
N GLU A 201 -0.63 7.96 26.20
CA GLU A 201 -1.94 8.51 26.53
C GLU A 201 -2.39 9.47 25.43
N ILE A 202 -3.57 9.25 24.85
CA ILE A 202 -4.10 10.05 23.73
C ILE A 202 -5.60 10.29 23.90
N ASP A 203 -6.03 11.53 23.65
CA ASP A 203 -7.45 11.88 23.64
C ASP A 203 -8.13 11.43 22.33
N ASN A 204 -9.43 11.13 22.41
CA ASN A 204 -10.20 10.73 21.23
C ASN A 204 -10.18 11.78 20.11
N ASP A 205 -10.25 13.07 20.48
CA ASP A 205 -10.23 14.16 19.50
C ASP A 205 -8.85 14.34 18.87
N ALA A 206 -7.78 14.09 19.63
CA ALA A 206 -6.42 14.05 19.09
C ALA A 206 -6.21 12.89 18.11
N ALA A 207 -6.72 11.71 18.46
CA ALA A 207 -6.71 10.55 17.57
C ALA A 207 -7.49 10.80 16.28
N LEU A 208 -8.63 11.49 16.38
CA LEU A 208 -9.42 11.91 15.22
C LEU A 208 -8.66 12.90 14.32
N GLU A 209 -7.97 13.89 14.90
CA GLU A 209 -7.14 14.84 14.12
C GLU A 209 -6.01 14.13 13.35
N ILE A 210 -5.37 13.12 13.97
CA ILE A 210 -4.37 12.30 13.29
C ILE A 210 -5.02 11.48 12.17
N ALA A 211 -6.16 10.82 12.44
CA ALA A 211 -6.88 10.00 11.50
C ALA A 211 -7.30 10.78 10.24
N LEU A 212 -7.87 11.98 10.42
CA LEU A 212 -8.30 12.86 9.33
C LEU A 212 -7.17 13.23 8.36
N ARG A 213 -5.92 13.30 8.86
CA ARG A 213 -4.76 13.68 8.07
C ARG A 213 -3.92 12.48 7.59
N SER A 214 -4.41 11.25 7.84
CA SER A 214 -3.69 10.00 7.54
C SER A 214 -3.91 9.47 6.12
N ARG A 215 -4.52 10.24 5.23
CA ARG A 215 -4.71 9.90 3.80
C ARG A 215 -5.43 8.56 3.55
N GLY A 216 -6.20 8.09 4.50
CA GLY A 216 -6.88 6.79 4.39
C GLY A 216 -5.97 5.58 4.56
N THR A 217 -4.76 5.72 5.15
CA THR A 217 -3.82 4.59 5.30
C THR A 217 -3.32 4.41 6.72
N ALA A 218 -3.28 3.18 7.19
CA ALA A 218 -2.79 2.83 8.53
C ALA A 218 -1.28 3.15 8.71
N ARG A 219 -0.47 3.02 7.65
CA ARG A 219 0.96 3.35 7.68
C ARG A 219 1.17 4.82 8.03
N ILE A 220 0.47 5.74 7.36
CA ILE A 220 0.60 7.17 7.61
C ILE A 220 0.04 7.52 8.99
N ALA A 221 -1.10 6.94 9.40
CA ALA A 221 -1.67 7.14 10.73
C ALA A 221 -0.66 6.82 11.84
N ASN A 222 0.00 5.67 11.75
CA ASN A 222 1.02 5.26 12.70
C ASN A 222 2.29 6.14 12.64
N ALA A 223 2.71 6.55 11.45
CA ALA A 223 3.84 7.46 11.29
C ALA A 223 3.56 8.84 11.93
N LEU A 224 2.34 9.37 11.72
CA LEU A 224 1.92 10.63 12.34
C LEU A 224 1.82 10.51 13.85
N LEU A 225 1.22 9.42 14.37
CA LEU A 225 1.14 9.16 15.80
C LEU A 225 2.53 9.19 16.45
N LYS A 226 3.53 8.52 15.86
CA LYS A 226 4.91 8.52 16.37
C LYS A 226 5.52 9.93 16.39
N ARG A 227 5.29 10.73 15.36
CA ARG A 227 5.80 12.11 15.34
C ARG A 227 5.07 13.01 16.34
N VAL A 228 3.74 12.93 16.43
CA VAL A 228 2.96 13.70 17.42
C VAL A 228 3.37 13.35 18.84
N ARG A 229 3.63 12.07 19.13
CA ARG A 229 4.21 11.64 20.41
C ARG A 229 5.51 12.37 20.74
N ASP A 230 6.43 12.50 19.78
CA ASP A 230 7.71 13.17 20.01
C ASP A 230 7.49 14.64 20.44
N PHE A 231 6.49 15.31 19.85
CA PHE A 231 6.10 16.67 20.28
C PHE A 231 5.48 16.68 21.68
N ALA A 232 4.60 15.73 22.00
CA ALA A 232 3.98 15.62 23.32
C ALA A 232 5.01 15.39 24.43
N GLN A 233 6.01 14.55 24.17
CA GLN A 233 7.09 14.29 25.14
C GLN A 233 8.02 15.47 25.38
N VAL A 234 8.26 16.32 24.37
CA VAL A 234 9.21 17.44 24.49
C VAL A 234 8.53 18.72 24.96
N LEU A 235 7.28 18.96 24.53
CA LEU A 235 6.57 20.21 24.78
C LEU A 235 5.49 20.13 25.86
N GLY A 236 5.12 18.90 26.27
CA GLY A 236 4.08 18.62 27.23
C GLY A 236 4.52 17.61 28.28
N ASP A 237 3.58 16.93 28.87
CA ASP A 237 3.74 15.87 29.88
C ASP A 237 3.80 14.44 29.29
N GLY A 238 3.79 14.32 27.95
CA GLY A 238 3.79 13.06 27.21
C GLY A 238 2.40 12.59 26.79
N ARG A 239 1.33 13.24 27.25
CA ARG A 239 -0.05 13.01 26.79
C ARG A 239 -0.29 13.75 25.48
N ILE A 240 -1.01 13.10 24.56
CA ILE A 240 -1.42 13.70 23.30
C ILE A 240 -2.86 14.21 23.42
N ASP A 241 -3.01 15.50 23.65
CA ASP A 241 -4.28 16.20 23.52
C ASP A 241 -4.47 16.75 22.10
N VAL A 242 -5.64 17.33 21.84
CA VAL A 242 -5.98 17.86 20.51
C VAL A 242 -5.12 19.06 20.10
N ASP A 243 -4.68 19.88 21.06
CA ASP A 243 -3.89 21.08 20.79
C ASP A 243 -2.44 20.71 20.42
N ILE A 244 -1.84 19.78 21.15
CA ILE A 244 -0.54 19.19 20.81
C ILE A 244 -0.60 18.50 19.44
N ALA A 245 -1.65 17.71 19.17
CA ALA A 245 -1.82 17.04 17.88
C ALA A 245 -1.88 18.06 16.73
N ARG A 246 -2.71 19.09 16.83
CA ARG A 246 -2.82 20.16 15.83
C ARG A 246 -1.53 20.93 15.65
N PHE A 247 -0.87 21.28 16.76
CA PHE A 247 0.42 21.98 16.73
C PHE A 247 1.48 21.15 15.99
N ALA A 248 1.64 19.88 16.36
CA ALA A 248 2.60 18.98 15.75
C ALA A 248 2.35 18.79 14.25
N LEU A 249 1.10 18.49 13.86
CA LEU A 249 0.71 18.28 12.46
C LEU A 249 0.95 19.55 11.61
N ASN A 250 0.67 20.74 12.17
CA ASN A 250 0.98 22.00 11.50
C ASN A 250 2.50 22.24 11.35
N LYS A 251 3.30 21.90 12.37
CA LYS A 251 4.77 21.97 12.30
C LYS A 251 5.35 20.99 11.26
N LEU A 252 4.72 19.84 11.08
CA LEU A 252 5.04 18.87 10.04
C LEU A 252 4.53 19.29 8.65
N LYS A 253 3.88 20.47 8.55
CA LYS A 253 3.29 21.01 7.33
C LYS A 253 2.24 20.08 6.67
N ILE A 254 1.51 19.37 7.50
CA ILE A 254 0.40 18.53 7.06
C ILE A 254 -0.89 19.29 7.32
N ASP A 255 -1.58 19.63 6.25
CA ASP A 255 -2.79 20.43 6.33
C ASP A 255 -4.03 19.63 6.81
N LYS A 256 -5.18 20.30 6.92
CA LYS A 256 -6.41 19.67 7.41
C LYS A 256 -6.94 18.54 6.53
N ARG A 257 -6.52 18.47 5.27
CA ARG A 257 -6.88 17.40 4.33
C ARG A 257 -5.77 16.33 4.19
N GLY A 258 -4.70 16.43 4.96
CA GLY A 258 -3.57 15.51 4.90
C GLY A 258 -2.60 15.76 3.75
N LEU A 259 -2.67 16.92 3.06
CA LEU A 259 -1.67 17.28 2.08
C LEU A 259 -0.40 17.74 2.79
N ASP A 260 0.74 17.26 2.29
CA ASP A 260 2.06 17.69 2.76
C ASP A 260 2.68 18.75 1.84
N SER A 261 3.92 19.15 2.13
CA SER A 261 4.63 20.17 1.38
C SER A 261 4.85 19.79 -0.09
N ILE A 262 5.03 18.50 -0.38
CA ILE A 262 5.25 18.05 -1.77
C ILE A 262 3.93 18.03 -2.54
N ASP A 263 2.82 17.61 -1.93
CA ASP A 263 1.50 17.73 -2.56
C ASP A 263 1.18 19.19 -2.91
N HIS A 264 1.40 20.09 -1.97
CA HIS A 264 1.25 21.53 -2.22
C HIS A 264 2.17 22.02 -3.34
N LYS A 265 3.41 21.53 -3.41
CA LYS A 265 4.35 21.85 -4.49
C LYS A 265 3.86 21.33 -5.84
N ILE A 266 3.34 20.09 -5.90
CA ILE A 266 2.74 19.49 -7.09
C ILE A 266 1.59 20.35 -7.60
N LEU A 267 0.59 20.59 -6.75
CA LEU A 267 -0.62 21.35 -7.13
C LEU A 267 -0.28 22.79 -7.49
N ARG A 268 0.58 23.45 -6.72
CA ARG A 268 1.00 24.84 -7.00
C ARG A 268 1.73 24.93 -8.33
N THR A 269 2.69 24.02 -8.61
CA THR A 269 3.43 24.00 -9.88
C THR A 269 2.48 23.73 -11.06
N LEU A 270 1.57 22.79 -10.90
CA LEU A 270 0.57 22.47 -11.92
C LEU A 270 -0.29 23.71 -12.26
N ILE A 271 -0.72 24.46 -11.26
CA ILE A 271 -1.56 25.64 -11.43
C ILE A 271 -0.75 26.83 -11.96
N THR A 272 0.38 27.17 -11.33
CA THR A 272 1.10 28.41 -11.66
C THR A 272 1.97 28.29 -12.90
N THR A 273 2.67 27.18 -13.04
CA THR A 273 3.61 26.98 -14.16
C THR A 273 2.92 26.44 -15.40
N PHE A 274 1.98 25.49 -15.21
CA PHE A 274 1.30 24.82 -16.32
C PHE A 274 -0.14 25.26 -16.52
N LYS A 275 -0.58 26.33 -15.87
CA LYS A 275 -1.93 26.92 -15.99
C LYS A 275 -3.06 25.91 -15.78
N GLY A 276 -2.86 24.98 -14.84
CA GLY A 276 -3.78 23.90 -14.52
C GLY A 276 -3.62 22.63 -15.35
N GLY A 277 -2.73 22.62 -16.30
CA GLY A 277 -2.47 21.48 -17.19
C GLY A 277 -3.24 21.53 -18.52
N PRO A 278 -3.22 20.44 -19.34
CA PRO A 278 -2.61 19.15 -19.06
C PRO A 278 -1.08 19.11 -19.17
N VAL A 279 -0.41 18.41 -18.29
CA VAL A 279 1.05 18.24 -18.29
C VAL A 279 1.45 16.76 -18.11
N GLY A 280 2.47 16.31 -18.85
CA GLY A 280 3.01 14.94 -18.71
C GLY A 280 3.69 14.73 -17.35
N VAL A 281 3.65 13.49 -16.83
CA VAL A 281 4.24 13.16 -15.52
C VAL A 281 5.72 13.49 -15.44
N GLY A 282 6.51 13.15 -16.46
CA GLY A 282 7.95 13.43 -16.47
C GLY A 282 8.27 14.93 -16.40
N THR A 283 7.51 15.77 -17.12
CA THR A 283 7.66 17.23 -17.09
C THR A 283 7.31 17.80 -15.72
N LEU A 284 6.19 17.33 -15.12
CA LEU A 284 5.77 17.76 -13.79
C LEU A 284 6.78 17.33 -12.73
N ALA A 285 7.22 16.08 -12.76
CA ALA A 285 8.21 15.52 -11.82
C ALA A 285 9.53 16.30 -11.87
N THR A 286 10.06 16.53 -13.08
CA THR A 286 11.27 17.35 -13.28
C THR A 286 11.11 18.76 -12.70
N SER A 287 9.95 19.39 -12.90
CA SER A 287 9.68 20.76 -12.41
C SER A 287 9.64 20.87 -10.88
N ILE A 288 9.34 19.78 -10.19
CA ILE A 288 9.35 19.72 -8.72
C ILE A 288 10.58 19.02 -8.15
N SER A 289 11.52 18.58 -8.99
CA SER A 289 12.73 17.83 -8.61
C SER A 289 12.42 16.50 -7.93
N GLU A 290 11.44 15.76 -8.46
CA GLU A 290 11.05 14.43 -8.02
C GLU A 290 11.20 13.40 -9.15
N ASP A 291 11.22 12.10 -8.78
CA ASP A 291 11.13 11.02 -9.75
C ASP A 291 9.70 10.83 -10.27
N ALA A 292 9.56 10.54 -11.57
CA ALA A 292 8.25 10.36 -12.19
C ALA A 292 7.49 9.14 -11.63
N GLY A 293 8.20 8.05 -11.33
CA GLY A 293 7.63 6.87 -10.70
C GLY A 293 7.12 7.17 -9.29
N THR A 294 7.91 7.91 -8.50
CA THR A 294 7.51 8.37 -7.16
C THR A 294 6.25 9.23 -7.23
N LEU A 295 6.17 10.15 -8.21
CA LEU A 295 4.98 10.96 -8.38
C LEU A 295 3.74 10.11 -8.69
N GLU A 296 3.84 9.14 -9.60
CA GLU A 296 2.73 8.25 -9.98
C GLU A 296 2.31 7.27 -8.89
N GLU A 297 3.26 6.77 -8.10
CA GLU A 297 2.98 5.69 -7.15
C GLU A 297 2.61 6.21 -5.76
N VAL A 298 3.15 7.36 -5.37
CA VAL A 298 3.08 7.84 -4.00
C VAL A 298 2.16 9.05 -3.84
N TYR A 299 2.23 10.02 -4.76
CA TYR A 299 1.49 11.28 -4.62
C TYR A 299 0.17 11.30 -5.38
N GLU A 300 0.19 10.93 -6.67
CA GLU A 300 -1.00 10.99 -7.52
C GLU A 300 -2.21 10.22 -6.99
N PRO A 301 -2.07 8.98 -6.46
CA PRO A 301 -3.23 8.21 -6.04
C PRO A 301 -4.07 8.92 -4.98
N PHE A 302 -3.40 9.59 -4.04
CA PHE A 302 -4.09 10.37 -3.01
C PHE A 302 -4.71 11.65 -3.58
N LEU A 303 -3.97 12.40 -4.39
CA LEU A 303 -4.48 13.63 -5.00
C LEU A 303 -5.66 13.39 -5.94
N ILE A 304 -5.66 12.25 -6.65
CA ILE A 304 -6.78 11.83 -7.51
C ILE A 304 -7.98 11.42 -6.64
N LYS A 305 -7.77 10.60 -5.61
CA LYS A 305 -8.82 10.17 -4.68
C LYS A 305 -9.53 11.35 -4.04
N GLU A 306 -8.76 12.32 -3.57
CA GLU A 306 -9.29 13.54 -2.94
C GLU A 306 -9.87 14.56 -3.95
N GLY A 307 -9.78 14.27 -5.24
CA GLY A 307 -10.34 15.09 -6.29
C GLY A 307 -9.55 16.35 -6.62
N PHE A 308 -8.28 16.46 -6.20
CA PHE A 308 -7.43 17.62 -6.52
C PHE A 308 -6.81 17.53 -7.92
N LEU A 309 -6.65 16.31 -8.44
CA LEU A 309 -5.96 16.03 -9.69
C LEU A 309 -6.76 15.06 -10.55
N ILE A 310 -6.79 15.28 -11.86
CA ILE A 310 -7.37 14.37 -12.83
C ILE A 310 -6.27 13.91 -13.79
N ARG A 311 -6.24 12.60 -14.05
CA ARG A 311 -5.38 12.00 -15.07
C ARG A 311 -6.14 11.87 -16.38
N THR A 312 -5.64 12.52 -17.43
CA THR A 312 -6.19 12.45 -18.79
C THR A 312 -5.19 11.81 -19.74
N GLN A 313 -5.62 11.48 -20.95
CA GLN A 313 -4.69 10.97 -22.00
C GLN A 313 -3.57 11.97 -22.35
N ARG A 314 -3.81 13.28 -22.17
CA ARG A 314 -2.84 14.34 -22.45
C ARG A 314 -1.95 14.66 -21.25
N GLY A 315 -2.25 14.14 -20.07
CA GLY A 315 -1.51 14.40 -18.84
C GLY A 315 -2.38 14.74 -17.64
N ARG A 316 -1.76 15.37 -16.66
CA ARG A 316 -2.36 15.74 -15.35
C ARG A 316 -2.98 17.11 -15.43
N VAL A 317 -4.17 17.24 -14.82
CA VAL A 317 -4.95 18.47 -14.79
C VAL A 317 -5.38 18.76 -13.36
N ALA A 318 -5.19 19.98 -12.88
CA ALA A 318 -5.72 20.45 -11.60
C ALA A 318 -7.23 20.66 -11.69
N THR A 319 -7.95 20.33 -10.63
CA THR A 319 -9.39 20.56 -10.53
C THR A 319 -9.69 21.92 -9.89
N ASP A 320 -10.94 22.38 -9.99
CA ASP A 320 -11.39 23.59 -9.26
C ASP A 320 -11.17 23.46 -7.75
N LEU A 321 -11.29 22.25 -7.21
CA LEU A 321 -11.00 21.97 -5.80
C LEU A 321 -9.55 22.27 -5.44
N ALA A 322 -8.59 21.98 -6.33
CA ALA A 322 -7.18 22.30 -6.11
C ALA A 322 -6.94 23.81 -6.06
N TYR A 323 -7.57 24.57 -6.96
CA TYR A 323 -7.52 26.05 -6.94
C TYR A 323 -8.10 26.62 -5.64
N GLN A 324 -9.30 26.17 -5.25
CA GLN A 324 -9.96 26.60 -4.01
C GLN A 324 -9.12 26.29 -2.77
N HIS A 325 -8.55 25.10 -2.71
CA HIS A 325 -7.72 24.65 -1.60
C HIS A 325 -6.46 25.49 -1.41
N LEU A 326 -5.84 25.90 -2.53
CA LEU A 326 -4.66 26.78 -2.52
C LEU A 326 -5.01 28.27 -2.41
N GLY A 327 -6.30 28.64 -2.35
CA GLY A 327 -6.75 30.03 -2.33
C GLY A 327 -6.44 30.80 -3.62
N MET A 328 -6.44 30.10 -4.77
CA MET A 328 -6.15 30.65 -6.08
C MET A 328 -7.42 30.75 -6.92
N GLU A 329 -7.51 31.77 -7.77
CA GLU A 329 -8.62 31.88 -8.72
C GLU A 329 -8.48 30.81 -9.83
N SER A 330 -9.59 30.13 -10.12
CA SER A 330 -9.62 29.12 -11.18
C SER A 330 -9.52 29.82 -12.54
N CYS A 331 -8.46 29.49 -13.29
CA CYS A 331 -8.31 29.88 -14.68
C CYS A 331 -8.92 28.86 -15.65
N LEU A 332 -9.56 27.82 -15.14
CA LEU A 332 -10.22 26.83 -15.99
C LEU A 332 -11.40 27.46 -16.69
N PRO A 333 -11.59 27.22 -18.00
CA PRO A 333 -12.76 27.72 -18.70
C PRO A 333 -14.00 27.16 -18.00
N GLN A 334 -14.82 28.04 -17.41
CA GLN A 334 -16.10 27.63 -16.86
C GLN A 334 -16.86 26.92 -17.97
N ARG A 335 -17.04 25.62 -17.88
CA ARG A 335 -18.01 24.93 -18.72
C ARG A 335 -19.38 25.52 -18.35
N LYS A 336 -19.87 26.49 -19.15
CA LYS A 336 -21.26 26.87 -19.09
C LYS A 336 -22.02 25.58 -19.41
N TYR A 337 -22.72 25.06 -18.42
CA TYR A 337 -23.69 24.00 -18.61
C TYR A 337 -24.72 24.58 -19.58
N ASN A 338 -24.70 24.09 -20.82
CA ASN A 338 -25.71 24.40 -21.81
C ASN A 338 -26.74 23.27 -21.71
N PRO A 339 -27.96 23.50 -21.20
CA PRO A 339 -28.99 22.47 -21.05
C PRO A 339 -29.38 21.79 -22.37
N ASP A 340 -29.01 22.40 -23.50
CA ASP A 340 -29.36 21.94 -24.85
C ASP A 340 -28.32 20.98 -25.47
N ASP A 341 -27.22 20.67 -24.81
CA ASP A 341 -26.22 19.71 -25.28
C ASP A 341 -26.67 18.28 -24.96
N ASN A 342 -27.73 17.83 -25.62
CA ASN A 342 -28.10 16.43 -25.78
C ASN A 342 -27.08 15.76 -26.72
N GLY A 343 -25.82 15.65 -26.28
CA GLY A 343 -24.70 15.12 -27.05
C GLY A 343 -24.50 13.68 -26.77
N THR A 344 -24.88 12.84 -27.72
CA THR A 344 -24.35 11.54 -28.10
C THR A 344 -23.04 11.18 -27.40
N LEU A 345 -23.14 10.19 -26.52
CA LEU A 345 -22.05 9.33 -26.06
C LEU A 345 -21.58 8.45 -27.24
N PHE A 346 -20.37 8.69 -27.71
CA PHE A 346 -19.53 7.70 -28.43
C PHE A 346 -18.10 7.82 -27.91
#